data_fa6d2d2de72ef098eb4300f9320b3595
#
_entry.id   fa6d2d2de72ef098eb4300f9320b3595
#
_cell.length_a   1.000
_cell.length_b   1.000
_cell.length_c   1.000
_cell.angle_alpha   90.00
_cell.angle_beta   90.00
_cell.angle_gamma   90.00
#
_symmetry.space_group_name_H-M   'P 1'
#
loop_
_entity.id
_entity.type
_entity.pdbx_description
1 polymer ?
#
loop_
_entity_poly.entity_id
_entity_poly.type
_entity_poly.pdbx_seq_one_letter_code
_entity_poly.pdbx_strand_id
1 'polypeptide(L)'
;MDECEKQLSNDENQKHYFSEFPLHPLLQQNITSSLGFKEMMPVQIQTIPLFLQHENLCVAAKTGSGKTLAFLVPIIDYLLKNNIQQENGVVALIIANTRELADQTYQIARKLLQGSECTCGLSIGGTNKKQESALLVNGANLLVATPGRLVDHIITTQHWSLDNTAIFVIDEADRILESGFRPQLDEIVHHIPATCQVALFSATLTPEVDSLSRSVFQQLKTSPKYIGVDDNDDISTAKTLKQSYVVIPADKRLRLLIIFLLRNRKRSKIMVFFNTKLSVIFHQKFLNSYLKIQIRAIHGDMSQNQREQSLKDFKADKAGIFFCTDVAARGLDIPSIDWVLQYDPPSSEKDYIHRVGRSARAGAEGNALLFLNENETKFLDLLIASKIPLKKLPLPSEKDLGIEKSIEDFLFKNRSLMVSAKDALRAYLMEYESHPLHDCFNIEKLDIIGISKSFGFAEMPALDIRVFEGKKEENWIQKEKAKNHKK
;
A
#
# COMPACT_ATOMS: atom_id res chain seq x y z
N MET A 1 -31.78 18.97 20.46
CA MET A 1 -30.95 17.79 20.05
C MET A 1 -31.54 17.06 18.84
N ASP A 2 -32.70 17.44 18.30
CA ASP A 2 -33.39 16.72 17.23
C ASP A 2 -33.32 17.35 15.81
N GLU A 3 -32.68 18.47 15.65
CA GLU A 3 -32.62 19.15 14.32
C GLU A 3 -31.40 18.79 13.48
N CYS A 4 -30.31 18.31 14.06
CA CYS A 4 -29.12 17.91 13.28
C CYS A 4 -29.19 16.47 12.75
N GLU A 5 -29.96 15.58 13.39
CA GLU A 5 -30.13 14.20 12.91
C GLU A 5 -31.15 14.06 11.76
N LYS A 6 -32.04 15.04 11.57
CA LYS A 6 -33.07 15.00 10.52
C LYS A 6 -32.64 15.54 9.14
N GLN A 7 -31.43 16.13 9.02
CA GLN A 7 -30.97 16.72 7.74
C GLN A 7 -30.03 15.84 6.90
N LEU A 8 -29.67 14.64 7.37
CA LEU A 8 -28.87 13.70 6.60
C LEU A 8 -29.74 12.62 5.92
N SER A 9 -30.82 13.01 5.27
CA SER A 9 -31.58 12.12 4.40
C SER A 9 -30.75 11.80 3.14
N ASN A 10 -30.66 10.51 2.85
CA ASN A 10 -30.01 9.85 1.71
C ASN A 10 -30.42 10.42 0.33
N ASP A 11 -29.86 11.55 -0.04
CA ASP A 11 -29.89 12.03 -1.42
C ASP A 11 -28.46 11.85 -1.97
N GLU A 12 -28.18 10.72 -2.61
CA GLU A 12 -26.86 10.33 -3.17
C GLU A 12 -26.29 11.34 -4.18
N ASN A 13 -27.05 12.38 -4.54
CA ASN A 13 -26.67 13.42 -5.49
C ASN A 13 -26.39 14.79 -4.83
N GLN A 14 -26.56 14.94 -3.52
CA GLN A 14 -26.32 16.23 -2.86
C GLN A 14 -24.81 16.42 -2.58
N LYS A 15 -24.22 17.45 -3.18
CA LYS A 15 -22.84 17.84 -2.93
C LYS A 15 -22.73 18.53 -1.59
N HIS A 16 -21.80 18.09 -0.76
CA HIS A 16 -21.47 18.70 0.52
C HIS A 16 -20.11 19.41 0.45
N TYR A 17 -20.01 20.52 1.10
CA TYR A 17 -18.81 21.38 1.06
C TYR A 17 -18.22 21.57 2.43
N PHE A 18 -16.89 21.67 2.53
CA PHE A 18 -16.20 21.96 3.80
C PHE A 18 -16.66 23.28 4.42
N SER A 19 -17.11 24.24 3.61
CA SER A 19 -17.62 25.54 4.07
C SER A 19 -18.95 25.47 4.83
N GLU A 20 -19.66 24.37 4.77
CA GLU A 20 -20.92 24.14 5.51
C GLU A 20 -20.68 23.84 6.99
N PHE A 21 -19.48 23.47 7.35
CA PHE A 21 -19.11 23.12 8.73
C PHE A 21 -18.48 24.33 9.46
N PRO A 22 -18.74 24.49 10.76
CA PRO A 22 -18.20 25.58 11.58
C PRO A 22 -16.73 25.34 11.93
N LEU A 23 -15.87 25.21 10.91
CA LEU A 23 -14.44 25.03 11.06
C LEU A 23 -13.75 26.36 11.33
N HIS A 24 -12.56 26.29 11.94
CA HIS A 24 -11.72 27.48 12.15
C HIS A 24 -11.41 28.17 10.81
N PRO A 25 -11.51 29.52 10.70
CA PRO A 25 -11.38 30.24 9.41
C PRO A 25 -10.07 29.94 8.67
N LEU A 26 -8.94 29.87 9.40
CA LEU A 26 -7.65 29.52 8.82
C LEU A 26 -7.64 28.12 8.19
N LEU A 27 -8.28 27.15 8.84
CA LEU A 27 -8.39 25.80 8.31
C LEU A 27 -9.23 25.76 7.04
N GLN A 28 -10.39 26.42 7.00
CA GLN A 28 -11.22 26.53 5.79
C GLN A 28 -10.45 27.17 4.63
N GLN A 29 -9.69 28.22 4.91
CA GLN A 29 -8.82 28.85 3.93
C GLN A 29 -7.78 27.88 3.39
N ASN A 30 -7.08 27.14 4.27
CA ASN A 30 -6.02 26.22 3.88
C ASN A 30 -6.54 25.00 3.12
N ILE A 31 -7.72 24.46 3.45
CA ILE A 31 -8.37 23.39 2.68
C ILE A 31 -8.57 23.85 1.23
N THR A 32 -9.05 25.06 1.03
CA THR A 32 -9.39 25.59 -0.29
C THR A 32 -8.17 26.08 -1.06
N SER A 33 -7.31 26.88 -0.43
CA SER A 33 -6.17 27.54 -1.11
C SER A 33 -4.95 26.64 -1.25
N SER A 34 -4.60 25.87 -0.19
CA SER A 34 -3.36 25.06 -0.16
C SER A 34 -3.56 23.64 -0.70
N LEU A 35 -4.76 23.08 -0.57
CA LEU A 35 -5.08 21.73 -1.05
C LEU A 35 -5.99 21.71 -2.28
N GLY A 36 -6.73 22.80 -2.55
CA GLY A 36 -7.62 22.89 -3.71
C GLY A 36 -8.94 22.13 -3.57
N PHE A 37 -9.30 21.65 -2.36
CA PHE A 37 -10.52 20.90 -2.12
C PHE A 37 -11.67 21.83 -1.73
N LYS A 38 -12.85 21.57 -2.30
CA LYS A 38 -14.09 22.27 -1.97
C LYS A 38 -15.17 21.28 -1.54
N GLU A 39 -15.37 20.25 -2.34
CA GLU A 39 -16.37 19.18 -2.10
C GLU A 39 -15.83 18.12 -1.16
N MET A 40 -16.68 17.58 -0.31
CA MET A 40 -16.38 16.50 0.61
C MET A 40 -16.66 15.14 -0.02
N MET A 41 -15.86 14.16 0.32
CA MET A 41 -16.10 12.77 -0.05
C MET A 41 -17.05 12.09 0.97
N PRO A 42 -17.75 11.00 0.60
CA PRO A 42 -18.72 10.33 1.49
C PRO A 42 -18.18 10.01 2.89
N VAL A 43 -16.94 9.50 3.00
CA VAL A 43 -16.33 9.22 4.30
C VAL A 43 -16.14 10.49 5.15
N GLN A 44 -15.84 11.61 4.52
CA GLN A 44 -15.66 12.89 5.21
C GLN A 44 -16.99 13.43 5.73
N ILE A 45 -18.05 13.31 4.92
CA ILE A 45 -19.41 13.73 5.28
C ILE A 45 -19.90 12.98 6.53
N GLN A 46 -19.64 11.67 6.61
CA GLN A 46 -20.08 10.85 7.74
C GLN A 46 -19.18 10.98 8.97
N THR A 47 -17.88 11.16 8.78
CA THR A 47 -16.89 11.11 9.86
C THR A 47 -16.67 12.46 10.53
N ILE A 48 -16.49 13.56 9.74
CA ILE A 48 -16.09 14.86 10.28
C ILE A 48 -17.10 15.38 11.31
N PRO A 49 -18.43 15.36 11.08
CA PRO A 49 -19.38 15.88 12.06
C PRO A 49 -19.31 15.16 13.41
N LEU A 50 -19.21 13.83 13.38
CA LEU A 50 -19.14 13.03 14.60
C LEU A 50 -17.81 13.23 15.34
N PHE A 51 -16.72 13.36 14.60
CA PHE A 51 -15.41 13.59 15.21
C PHE A 51 -15.31 14.98 15.84
N LEU A 52 -15.92 16.01 15.22
CA LEU A 52 -16.04 17.35 15.81
C LEU A 52 -16.92 17.38 17.07
N GLN A 53 -17.84 16.42 17.23
CA GLN A 53 -18.64 16.23 18.45
C GLN A 53 -17.91 15.40 19.51
N HIS A 54 -16.62 15.16 19.38
CA HIS A 54 -15.78 14.36 20.27
C HIS A 54 -16.19 12.89 20.38
N GLU A 55 -16.89 12.34 19.39
CA GLU A 55 -17.21 10.92 19.35
C GLU A 55 -15.98 10.08 18.99
N ASN A 56 -15.88 8.91 19.61
CA ASN A 56 -14.90 7.90 19.25
C ASN A 56 -15.40 7.11 18.05
N LEU A 57 -14.52 6.82 17.10
CA LEU A 57 -14.94 6.29 15.80
C LEU A 57 -14.17 5.03 15.40
N CYS A 58 -14.88 4.08 14.78
CA CYS A 58 -14.30 2.99 14.02
C CYS A 58 -14.83 3.08 12.58
N VAL A 59 -13.97 3.48 11.63
CA VAL A 59 -14.36 3.85 10.27
C VAL A 59 -13.86 2.83 9.27
N ALA A 60 -14.78 2.18 8.56
CA ALA A 60 -14.49 1.34 7.41
C ALA A 60 -14.70 2.12 6.13
N ALA A 61 -13.66 2.31 5.36
CA ALA A 61 -13.75 3.00 4.07
C ALA A 61 -12.61 2.59 3.14
N LYS A 62 -12.90 2.41 1.85
CA LYS A 62 -11.96 1.96 0.81
C LYS A 62 -10.72 2.86 0.73
N THR A 63 -9.63 2.32 0.17
CA THR A 63 -8.44 3.14 -0.14
C THR A 63 -8.79 4.22 -1.17
N GLY A 64 -8.27 5.44 -0.97
CA GLY A 64 -8.57 6.57 -1.87
C GLY A 64 -9.91 7.27 -1.62
N SER A 65 -10.68 6.87 -0.60
CA SER A 65 -11.97 7.50 -0.24
C SER A 65 -11.85 8.86 0.45
N GLY A 66 -10.63 9.32 0.78
CA GLY A 66 -10.41 10.61 1.44
C GLY A 66 -10.30 10.55 2.96
N LYS A 67 -10.01 9.38 3.56
CA LYS A 67 -9.83 9.16 5.00
C LYS A 67 -8.89 10.16 5.67
N THR A 68 -7.78 10.50 5.01
CA THR A 68 -6.77 11.41 5.58
C THR A 68 -7.35 12.76 5.98
N LEU A 69 -8.19 13.36 5.15
CA LEU A 69 -8.88 14.60 5.50
C LEU A 69 -10.01 14.37 6.50
N ALA A 70 -10.64 13.19 6.49
CA ALA A 70 -11.70 12.86 7.44
C ALA A 70 -11.24 12.93 8.90
N PHE A 71 -9.96 12.61 9.18
CA PHE A 71 -9.40 12.78 10.53
C PHE A 71 -8.54 14.05 10.70
N LEU A 72 -7.79 14.51 9.68
CA LEU A 72 -6.95 15.70 9.84
C LEU A 72 -7.77 16.98 10.03
N VAL A 73 -8.90 17.12 9.33
CA VAL A 73 -9.75 18.32 9.46
C VAL A 73 -10.24 18.52 10.90
N PRO A 74 -10.89 17.55 11.57
CA PRO A 74 -11.33 17.75 12.95
C PRO A 74 -10.16 17.86 13.94
N ILE A 75 -9.04 17.15 13.74
CA ILE A 75 -7.84 17.30 14.58
C ILE A 75 -7.33 18.73 14.53
N ILE A 76 -7.14 19.28 13.33
CA ILE A 76 -6.57 20.62 13.16
C ILE A 76 -7.55 21.69 13.61
N ASP A 77 -8.85 21.49 13.39
CA ASP A 77 -9.89 22.36 13.95
C ASP A 77 -9.80 22.43 15.48
N TYR A 78 -9.63 21.28 16.12
CA TYR A 78 -9.44 21.18 17.57
C TYR A 78 -8.21 21.96 18.04
N LEU A 79 -7.05 21.74 17.38
CA LEU A 79 -5.79 22.43 17.74
C LEU A 79 -5.92 23.95 17.63
N LEU A 80 -6.52 24.45 16.55
CA LEU A 80 -6.66 25.87 16.28
C LEU A 80 -7.69 26.53 17.22
N LYS A 81 -8.85 25.91 17.46
CA LYS A 81 -9.89 26.46 18.35
C LYS A 81 -9.47 26.51 19.80
N ASN A 82 -8.63 25.57 20.24
CA ASN A 82 -8.11 25.54 21.60
C ASN A 82 -6.80 26.35 21.77
N ASN A 83 -6.35 27.07 20.73
CA ASN A 83 -5.12 27.85 20.75
C ASN A 83 -3.92 27.06 21.29
N ILE A 84 -3.76 25.83 20.82
CA ILE A 84 -2.67 24.93 21.25
C ILE A 84 -1.32 25.54 20.86
N GLN A 85 -0.42 25.64 21.83
CA GLN A 85 0.92 26.16 21.71
C GLN A 85 1.96 25.04 21.73
N GLN A 86 3.17 25.34 21.30
CA GLN A 86 4.27 24.40 21.23
C GLN A 86 4.53 23.68 22.56
N GLU A 87 4.44 24.40 23.68
CA GLU A 87 4.68 23.91 25.05
C GLU A 87 3.66 22.86 25.51
N ASN A 88 2.51 22.76 24.86
CA ASN A 88 1.52 21.73 25.17
C ASN A 88 1.99 20.31 24.81
N GLY A 89 3.10 20.16 24.06
CA GLY A 89 3.62 18.89 23.62
C GLY A 89 2.68 18.19 22.62
N VAL A 90 2.64 16.86 22.64
CA VAL A 90 1.82 16.05 21.72
C VAL A 90 0.36 16.09 22.19
N VAL A 91 -0.47 16.81 21.46
CA VAL A 91 -1.92 16.90 21.70
C VAL A 91 -2.69 15.97 20.76
N ALA A 92 -2.19 15.77 19.55
CA ALA A 92 -2.75 14.80 18.60
C ALA A 92 -1.68 13.84 18.08
N LEU A 93 -1.99 12.54 18.12
CA LEU A 93 -1.11 11.46 17.65
C LEU A 93 -1.79 10.68 16.54
N ILE A 94 -1.08 10.49 15.44
CA ILE A 94 -1.53 9.65 14.30
C ILE A 94 -0.52 8.54 14.08
N ILE A 95 -0.98 7.29 14.12
CA ILE A 95 -0.17 6.12 13.78
C ILE A 95 -0.46 5.68 12.35
N ALA A 96 0.59 5.59 11.54
CA ALA A 96 0.54 5.10 10.17
C ALA A 96 1.43 3.87 10.00
N ASN A 97 0.96 2.89 9.24
CA ASN A 97 1.66 1.60 9.05
C ASN A 97 3.03 1.74 8.38
N THR A 98 3.19 2.66 7.43
CA THR A 98 4.42 2.83 6.65
C THR A 98 4.99 4.23 6.78
N ARG A 99 6.32 4.35 6.54
CA ARG A 99 7.04 5.63 6.55
C ARG A 99 6.47 6.61 5.52
N GLU A 100 6.14 6.07 4.36
CA GLU A 100 5.62 6.81 3.22
C GLU A 100 4.21 7.38 3.51
N LEU A 101 3.34 6.59 4.16
CA LEU A 101 2.00 7.03 4.56
C LEU A 101 2.11 8.09 5.69
N ALA A 102 3.00 7.87 6.64
CA ALA A 102 3.26 8.83 7.71
C ALA A 102 3.75 10.17 7.14
N ASP A 103 4.73 10.16 6.23
CA ASP A 103 5.23 11.38 5.58
C ASP A 103 4.13 12.06 4.76
N GLN A 104 3.34 11.32 4.00
CA GLN A 104 2.22 11.87 3.24
C GLN A 104 1.20 12.59 4.15
N THR A 105 0.80 11.94 5.24
CA THR A 105 -0.13 12.50 6.23
C THR A 105 0.47 13.76 6.87
N TYR A 106 1.75 13.72 7.22
CA TYR A 106 2.51 14.86 7.75
C TYR A 106 2.55 16.04 6.77
N GLN A 107 2.81 15.79 5.47
CA GLN A 107 2.84 16.87 4.47
C GLN A 107 1.48 17.54 4.29
N ILE A 108 0.39 16.78 4.35
CA ILE A 108 -0.98 17.32 4.30
C ILE A 108 -1.26 18.13 5.57
N ALA A 109 -0.92 17.59 6.75
CA ALA A 109 -1.09 18.28 8.02
C ALA A 109 -0.35 19.64 8.05
N ARG A 110 0.91 19.67 7.58
CA ARG A 110 1.68 20.93 7.47
C ARG A 110 1.02 21.98 6.58
N LYS A 111 0.43 21.56 5.46
CA LYS A 111 -0.30 22.49 4.59
C LYS A 111 -1.55 23.05 5.27
N LEU A 112 -2.26 22.21 6.01
CA LEU A 112 -3.47 22.62 6.74
C LEU A 112 -3.16 23.52 7.94
N LEU A 113 -1.99 23.34 8.58
CA LEU A 113 -1.50 24.17 9.69
C LEU A 113 -0.77 25.45 9.24
N GLN A 114 -0.62 25.68 7.95
CA GLN A 114 0.12 26.85 7.44
C GLN A 114 -0.49 28.17 7.97
N GLY A 115 0.36 29.01 8.56
CA GLY A 115 -0.05 30.28 9.15
C GLY A 115 -0.55 30.18 10.60
N SER A 116 -0.46 29.02 11.24
CA SER A 116 -0.71 28.82 12.67
C SER A 116 0.60 28.66 13.44
N GLU A 117 0.53 28.80 14.77
CA GLU A 117 1.63 28.54 15.69
C GLU A 117 1.75 27.07 16.09
N CYS A 118 0.78 26.22 15.70
CA CYS A 118 0.80 24.80 15.99
C CYS A 118 1.93 24.10 15.22
N THR A 119 2.66 23.27 15.94
CA THR A 119 3.79 22.49 15.41
C THR A 119 3.37 21.10 14.97
N CYS A 120 3.98 20.61 13.88
CA CYS A 120 3.75 19.27 13.37
C CYS A 120 5.06 18.49 13.32
N GLY A 121 5.07 17.27 13.87
CA GLY A 121 6.24 16.37 13.93
C GLY A 121 6.03 15.10 13.12
N LEU A 122 7.13 14.54 12.61
CA LEU A 122 7.18 13.26 11.93
C LEU A 122 8.20 12.35 12.62
N SER A 123 7.77 11.13 13.03
CA SER A 123 8.63 10.13 13.67
C SER A 123 8.58 8.80 12.93
N ILE A 124 9.58 8.54 12.08
CA ILE A 124 9.64 7.38 11.21
C ILE A 124 11.01 6.70 11.26
N GLY A 125 11.05 5.38 11.02
CA GLY A 125 12.31 4.66 10.95
C GLY A 125 13.19 5.13 9.77
N GLY A 126 14.52 5.13 9.96
CA GLY A 126 15.48 5.48 8.90
C GLY A 126 15.87 6.96 8.83
N THR A 127 15.29 7.81 9.66
CA THR A 127 15.61 9.23 9.84
C THR A 127 16.56 9.43 11.02
N ASN A 128 17.06 10.65 11.23
CA ASN A 128 17.97 10.98 12.32
C ASN A 128 17.22 11.05 13.67
N LYS A 129 17.37 10.00 14.49
CA LYS A 129 16.70 9.88 15.79
C LYS A 129 16.99 11.04 16.73
N LYS A 130 18.23 11.58 16.75
CA LYS A 130 18.59 12.71 17.65
C LYS A 130 17.81 13.98 17.27
N GLN A 131 17.62 14.23 15.97
CA GLN A 131 16.84 15.37 15.52
C GLN A 131 15.36 15.20 15.86
N GLU A 132 14.82 13.99 15.71
CA GLU A 132 13.44 13.69 16.12
C GLU A 132 13.27 13.83 17.63
N SER A 133 14.18 13.30 18.45
CA SER A 133 14.12 13.48 19.91
C SER A 133 14.11 14.96 20.32
N ALA A 134 14.95 15.78 19.69
CA ALA A 134 14.96 17.22 19.94
C ALA A 134 13.64 17.89 19.55
N LEU A 135 13.05 17.51 18.42
CA LEU A 135 11.74 18.02 17.98
C LEU A 135 10.62 17.61 18.95
N LEU A 136 10.63 16.37 19.43
CA LEU A 136 9.65 15.88 20.39
C LEU A 136 9.74 16.60 21.74
N VAL A 137 10.95 16.80 22.25
CA VAL A 137 11.19 17.52 23.52
C VAL A 137 10.82 19.01 23.39
N ASN A 138 11.10 19.62 22.23
CA ASN A 138 10.74 21.02 21.98
C ASN A 138 9.23 21.23 21.79
N GLY A 139 8.46 20.16 21.58
CA GLY A 139 7.01 20.20 21.44
C GLY A 139 6.54 20.09 19.98
N ALA A 140 5.92 18.96 19.65
CA ALA A 140 5.19 18.74 18.41
C ALA A 140 3.71 18.52 18.77
N ASN A 141 2.84 19.45 18.42
CA ASN A 141 1.43 19.40 18.81
C ASN A 141 0.65 18.30 18.06
N LEU A 142 0.95 18.14 16.77
CA LEU A 142 0.47 17.03 15.96
C LEU A 142 1.66 16.14 15.59
N LEU A 143 1.66 14.91 16.09
CA LEU A 143 2.70 13.93 15.78
C LEU A 143 2.16 12.84 14.85
N VAL A 144 2.82 12.64 13.72
CA VAL A 144 2.58 11.50 12.83
C VAL A 144 3.74 10.53 12.98
N ALA A 145 3.45 9.26 13.26
CA ALA A 145 4.49 8.29 13.58
C ALA A 145 4.25 6.91 12.99
N THR A 146 5.34 6.14 12.80
CA THR A 146 5.26 4.68 12.60
C THR A 146 5.44 3.96 13.93
N PRO A 147 4.74 2.81 14.17
CA PRO A 147 4.68 2.16 15.47
C PRO A 147 6.07 1.89 16.10
N GLY A 148 6.98 1.25 15.35
CA GLY A 148 8.28 0.87 15.87
C GLY A 148 9.16 2.05 16.27
N ARG A 149 9.14 3.16 15.54
CA ARG A 149 9.94 4.36 15.87
C ARG A 149 9.34 5.10 17.07
N LEU A 150 8.02 5.14 17.16
CA LEU A 150 7.37 5.79 18.30
C LEU A 150 7.65 5.05 19.61
N VAL A 151 7.56 3.72 19.62
CA VAL A 151 7.95 2.90 20.78
C VAL A 151 9.42 3.13 21.16
N ASP A 152 10.33 3.20 20.18
CA ASP A 152 11.73 3.52 20.42
C ASP A 152 11.91 4.91 21.08
N HIS A 153 11.11 5.92 20.74
CA HIS A 153 11.12 7.22 21.42
C HIS A 153 10.47 7.16 22.81
N ILE A 154 9.37 6.46 22.99
CA ILE A 154 8.74 6.28 24.32
C ILE A 154 9.74 5.72 25.32
N ILE A 155 10.55 4.72 24.90
CA ILE A 155 11.52 4.06 25.78
C ILE A 155 12.78 4.91 26.02
N THR A 156 13.22 5.69 25.03
CA THR A 156 14.59 6.24 25.04
C THR A 156 14.68 7.76 25.08
N THR A 157 13.63 8.51 24.76
CA THR A 157 13.65 9.97 24.75
C THR A 157 13.27 10.49 26.12
N GLN A 158 14.24 11.07 26.84
CA GLN A 158 14.01 11.67 28.15
C GLN A 158 13.22 13.00 28.02
N HIS A 159 12.48 13.36 29.06
CA HIS A 159 11.71 14.60 29.15
C HIS A 159 10.63 14.77 28.06
N TRP A 160 10.09 13.65 27.58
CA TRP A 160 9.00 13.63 26.63
C TRP A 160 7.99 12.54 27.01
N SER A 161 6.69 12.84 26.88
CA SER A 161 5.60 11.90 27.14
C SER A 161 4.42 12.12 26.20
N LEU A 162 3.46 11.22 26.24
CA LEU A 162 2.18 11.31 25.55
C LEU A 162 1.01 11.73 26.47
N ASP A 163 1.30 12.17 27.68
CA ASP A 163 0.29 12.47 28.72
C ASP A 163 -0.72 13.54 28.33
N ASN A 164 -0.34 14.44 27.42
CA ASN A 164 -1.20 15.52 26.93
C ASN A 164 -1.99 15.15 25.67
N THR A 165 -1.93 13.88 25.21
CA THR A 165 -2.60 13.45 23.99
C THR A 165 -4.13 13.47 24.20
N ALA A 166 -4.79 14.38 23.51
CA ALA A 166 -6.24 14.54 23.51
C ALA A 166 -6.92 13.78 22.35
N ILE A 167 -6.20 13.55 21.26
CA ILE A 167 -6.72 12.85 20.07
C ILE A 167 -5.71 11.81 19.60
N PHE A 168 -6.20 10.56 19.41
CA PHE A 168 -5.40 9.43 18.94
C PHE A 168 -6.04 8.78 17.72
N VAL A 169 -5.31 8.70 16.62
CA VAL A 169 -5.78 8.10 15.36
C VAL A 169 -4.88 6.94 14.94
N ILE A 170 -5.51 5.84 14.57
CA ILE A 170 -4.87 4.67 13.97
C ILE A 170 -5.33 4.59 12.51
N ASP A 171 -4.43 4.85 11.56
CA ASP A 171 -4.73 4.77 10.12
C ASP A 171 -4.22 3.45 9.53
N GLU A 172 -4.99 2.89 8.60
CA GLU A 172 -4.76 1.56 7.99
C GLU A 172 -4.56 0.46 9.05
N ALA A 173 -5.49 0.34 10.01
CA ALA A 173 -5.40 -0.59 11.14
C ALA A 173 -5.26 -2.06 10.70
N ASP A 174 -5.95 -2.47 9.63
CA ASP A 174 -5.79 -3.78 8.99
C ASP A 174 -4.34 -4.05 8.59
N ARG A 175 -3.66 -3.04 8.06
CA ARG A 175 -2.26 -3.14 7.63
C ARG A 175 -1.26 -3.13 8.77
N ILE A 176 -1.55 -2.41 9.86
CA ILE A 176 -0.73 -2.45 11.08
C ILE A 176 -0.69 -3.88 11.64
N LEU A 177 -1.85 -4.56 11.65
CA LEU A 177 -1.96 -5.95 12.09
C LEU A 177 -1.21 -6.92 11.18
N GLU A 178 -1.42 -6.82 9.87
CA GLU A 178 -0.72 -7.67 8.87
C GLU A 178 0.80 -7.50 8.91
N SER A 179 1.29 -6.31 9.24
CA SER A 179 2.71 -6.03 9.37
C SER A 179 3.31 -6.50 10.70
N GLY A 180 2.51 -7.09 11.57
CA GLY A 180 2.96 -7.62 12.87
C GLY A 180 3.24 -6.54 13.92
N PHE A 181 2.75 -5.32 13.76
CA PHE A 181 2.96 -4.22 14.72
C PHE A 181 1.97 -4.20 15.89
N ARG A 182 1.23 -5.28 16.11
CA ARG A 182 0.30 -5.36 17.24
C ARG A 182 0.98 -5.12 18.60
N PRO A 183 2.15 -5.71 18.91
CA PRO A 183 2.81 -5.46 20.20
C PRO A 183 3.22 -4.00 20.39
N GLN A 184 3.72 -3.34 19.32
CA GLN A 184 4.09 -1.94 19.38
C GLN A 184 2.88 -1.02 19.56
N LEU A 185 1.76 -1.37 18.94
CA LEU A 185 0.52 -0.61 19.10
C LEU A 185 -0.05 -0.75 20.51
N ASP A 186 -0.04 -1.95 21.08
CA ASP A 186 -0.47 -2.19 22.45
C ASP A 186 0.39 -1.40 23.44
N GLU A 187 1.72 -1.31 23.23
CA GLU A 187 2.63 -0.47 24.01
C GLU A 187 2.29 1.02 23.90
N ILE A 188 2.04 1.51 22.69
CA ILE A 188 1.64 2.92 22.47
C ILE A 188 0.34 3.24 23.21
N VAL A 189 -0.68 2.39 23.06
CA VAL A 189 -2.00 2.59 23.70
C VAL A 189 -1.88 2.64 25.22
N HIS A 190 -0.90 1.92 25.81
CA HIS A 190 -0.65 1.97 27.25
C HIS A 190 -0.23 3.35 27.76
N HIS A 191 0.39 4.15 26.89
CA HIS A 191 0.84 5.52 27.21
C HIS A 191 -0.17 6.61 26.80
N ILE A 192 -1.34 6.24 26.23
CA ILE A 192 -2.38 7.19 25.85
C ILE A 192 -3.33 7.44 27.03
N PRO A 193 -3.66 8.70 27.37
CA PRO A 193 -4.64 9.01 28.40
C PRO A 193 -6.02 8.39 28.14
N ALA A 194 -6.68 7.87 29.16
CA ALA A 194 -8.02 7.28 29.03
C ALA A 194 -9.11 8.30 28.61
N THR A 195 -8.83 9.59 28.73
CA THR A 195 -9.71 10.69 28.28
C THR A 195 -9.54 11.05 26.82
N CYS A 196 -8.59 10.40 26.13
CA CYS A 196 -8.28 10.68 24.74
C CYS A 196 -9.43 10.27 23.81
N GLN A 197 -9.77 11.12 22.87
CA GLN A 197 -10.66 10.79 21.75
C GLN A 197 -9.93 9.88 20.77
N VAL A 198 -10.55 8.78 20.38
CA VAL A 198 -9.91 7.76 19.51
C VAL A 198 -10.68 7.57 18.22
N ALA A 199 -9.93 7.50 17.10
CA ALA A 199 -10.48 7.10 15.83
C ALA A 199 -9.60 6.04 15.15
N LEU A 200 -10.23 4.93 14.74
CA LEU A 200 -9.60 3.85 14.02
C LEU A 200 -10.12 3.84 12.58
N PHE A 201 -9.22 3.91 11.61
CA PHE A 201 -9.54 3.86 10.19
C PHE A 201 -8.96 2.59 9.57
N SER A 202 -9.79 1.88 8.79
CA SER A 202 -9.39 0.66 8.08
C SER A 202 -10.02 0.60 6.70
N ALA A 203 -9.42 -0.14 5.78
CA ALA A 203 -10.05 -0.44 4.50
C ALA A 203 -11.02 -1.62 4.62
N THR A 204 -10.81 -2.50 5.60
CA THR A 204 -11.62 -3.71 5.82
C THR A 204 -11.92 -3.89 7.30
N LEU A 205 -13.13 -4.31 7.63
CA LEU A 205 -13.51 -4.74 8.97
C LEU A 205 -13.35 -6.27 9.07
N THR A 206 -12.14 -6.72 9.39
CA THR A 206 -11.88 -8.13 9.63
C THR A 206 -12.07 -8.48 11.11
N PRO A 207 -12.23 -9.77 11.48
CA PRO A 207 -12.28 -10.18 12.87
C PRO A 207 -11.06 -9.69 13.67
N GLU A 208 -9.89 -9.62 13.07
CA GLU A 208 -8.66 -9.12 13.68
C GLU A 208 -8.72 -7.61 13.93
N VAL A 209 -9.27 -6.84 12.98
CA VAL A 209 -9.48 -5.38 13.14
C VAL A 209 -10.54 -5.11 14.20
N ASP A 210 -11.62 -5.89 14.22
CA ASP A 210 -12.64 -5.79 15.28
C ASP A 210 -12.05 -6.14 16.66
N SER A 211 -11.24 -7.20 16.76
CA SER A 211 -10.52 -7.55 17.99
C SER A 211 -9.56 -6.44 18.43
N LEU A 212 -8.82 -5.81 17.51
CA LEU A 212 -7.97 -4.66 17.81
C LEU A 212 -8.80 -3.48 18.32
N SER A 213 -9.87 -3.14 17.60
CA SER A 213 -10.79 -2.07 17.97
C SER A 213 -11.29 -2.27 19.41
N ARG A 214 -11.87 -3.43 19.70
CA ARG A 214 -12.33 -3.74 21.05
C ARG A 214 -11.25 -3.60 22.12
N SER A 215 -10.03 -4.10 21.85
CA SER A 215 -8.90 -4.01 22.78
C SER A 215 -8.51 -2.55 23.06
N VAL A 216 -8.36 -1.73 22.01
CA VAL A 216 -7.99 -0.30 22.14
C VAL A 216 -9.06 0.47 22.91
N PHE A 217 -10.33 0.35 22.52
CA PHE A 217 -11.41 1.09 23.15
C PHE A 217 -11.69 0.61 24.59
N GLN A 218 -11.54 -0.68 24.86
CA GLN A 218 -11.66 -1.23 26.22
C GLN A 218 -10.55 -0.71 27.14
N GLN A 219 -9.30 -0.68 26.67
CA GLN A 219 -8.16 -0.17 27.43
C GLN A 219 -8.33 1.30 27.77
N LEU A 220 -8.87 2.10 26.84
CA LEU A 220 -9.15 3.52 27.01
C LEU A 220 -10.53 3.78 27.64
N LYS A 221 -11.23 2.74 28.12
CA LYS A 221 -12.54 2.80 28.80
C LYS A 221 -13.61 3.56 28.02
N THR A 222 -13.63 3.39 26.72
CA THR A 222 -14.56 4.06 25.80
C THR A 222 -15.17 3.08 24.80
N SER A 223 -16.10 3.55 23.97
CA SER A 223 -16.73 2.76 22.90
C SER A 223 -16.80 3.57 21.61
N PRO A 224 -16.58 2.95 20.45
CA PRO A 224 -16.66 3.67 19.17
C PRO A 224 -18.07 3.70 18.60
N LYS A 225 -18.37 4.73 17.80
CA LYS A 225 -19.39 4.67 16.77
C LYS A 225 -18.81 4.03 15.53
N TYR A 226 -19.48 3.05 14.96
CA TYR A 226 -19.06 2.38 13.73
C TYR A 226 -19.61 3.11 12.52
N ILE A 227 -18.75 3.41 11.56
CA ILE A 227 -19.09 4.05 10.28
C ILE A 227 -18.62 3.14 9.16
N GLY A 228 -19.57 2.58 8.39
CA GLY A 228 -19.32 1.82 7.16
C GLY A 228 -19.76 2.66 5.97
N VAL A 229 -18.81 3.21 5.21
CA VAL A 229 -19.13 4.12 4.09
C VAL A 229 -19.49 3.36 2.82
N ASP A 230 -19.14 2.09 2.73
CA ASP A 230 -19.28 1.28 1.51
C ASP A 230 -20.16 0.03 1.73
N ASP A 231 -20.86 -0.09 2.89
CA ASP A 231 -21.63 -1.28 3.27
C ASP A 231 -22.82 -1.57 2.32
N ASN A 232 -23.29 -0.58 1.58
CA ASN A 232 -24.38 -0.72 0.59
C ASN A 232 -23.88 -0.97 -0.85
N ASP A 233 -22.58 -0.86 -1.11
CA ASP A 233 -22.00 -1.13 -2.43
C ASP A 233 -21.63 -2.61 -2.55
N ASP A 234 -22.31 -3.33 -3.43
CA ASP A 234 -22.05 -4.73 -3.76
C ASP A 234 -20.65 -4.99 -4.36
N ILE A 235 -19.86 -3.95 -4.64
CA ILE A 235 -18.57 -4.03 -5.32
C ILE A 235 -17.46 -3.55 -4.39
N SER A 236 -16.48 -4.42 -4.13
CA SER A 236 -15.32 -4.14 -3.24
C SER A 236 -14.30 -3.13 -3.81
N THR A 237 -14.45 -2.68 -5.06
CA THR A 237 -13.53 -1.77 -5.76
C THR A 237 -14.25 -0.58 -6.37
N ALA A 238 -13.52 0.47 -6.77
CA ALA A 238 -14.12 1.67 -7.37
C ALA A 238 -14.88 1.34 -8.66
N LYS A 239 -16.07 1.92 -8.84
CA LYS A 239 -16.93 1.72 -10.04
C LYS A 239 -16.26 2.15 -11.35
N THR A 240 -15.31 3.10 -11.29
CA THR A 240 -14.56 3.62 -12.44
C THR A 240 -13.34 2.77 -12.81
N LEU A 241 -13.08 1.67 -12.06
CA LEU A 241 -11.93 0.79 -12.27
C LEU A 241 -12.30 -0.38 -13.19
N LYS A 242 -11.69 -0.43 -14.37
CA LYS A 242 -11.82 -1.55 -15.32
C LYS A 242 -10.81 -2.63 -14.95
N GLN A 243 -11.30 -3.79 -14.51
CA GLN A 243 -10.48 -4.88 -14.00
C GLN A 243 -10.48 -6.06 -14.95
N SER A 244 -9.28 -6.57 -15.25
CA SER A 244 -9.11 -7.67 -16.21
C SER A 244 -8.07 -8.66 -15.73
N TYR A 245 -8.15 -9.89 -16.22
CA TYR A 245 -7.12 -10.89 -16.02
C TYR A 245 -6.76 -11.60 -17.32
N VAL A 246 -5.57 -12.19 -17.34
CA VAL A 246 -5.11 -13.04 -18.41
C VAL A 246 -4.53 -14.33 -17.81
N VAL A 247 -4.94 -15.48 -18.35
CA VAL A 247 -4.32 -16.78 -18.04
C VAL A 247 -3.24 -17.03 -19.05
N ILE A 248 -2.01 -17.22 -18.58
CA ILE A 248 -0.81 -17.21 -19.42
C ILE A 248 0.10 -18.40 -19.07
N PRO A 249 0.66 -19.14 -20.06
CA PRO A 249 1.71 -20.09 -19.80
C PRO A 249 2.92 -19.45 -19.12
N ALA A 250 3.52 -20.16 -18.17
CA ALA A 250 4.58 -19.61 -17.33
C ALA A 250 5.76 -19.04 -18.13
N ASP A 251 6.15 -19.71 -19.22
CA ASP A 251 7.25 -19.31 -20.11
C ASP A 251 6.96 -18.03 -20.93
N LYS A 252 5.70 -17.60 -21.01
CA LYS A 252 5.28 -16.42 -21.79
C LYS A 252 5.12 -15.14 -20.95
N ARG A 253 5.24 -15.22 -19.63
CA ARG A 253 4.97 -14.09 -18.72
C ARG A 253 5.85 -12.86 -19.03
N LEU A 254 7.18 -13.03 -19.11
CA LEU A 254 8.11 -11.94 -19.41
C LEU A 254 7.84 -11.29 -20.77
N ARG A 255 7.55 -12.14 -21.78
CA ARG A 255 7.17 -11.67 -23.11
C ARG A 255 5.92 -10.78 -23.06
N LEU A 256 4.86 -11.23 -22.36
CA LEU A 256 3.63 -10.45 -22.26
C LEU A 256 3.85 -9.13 -21.52
N LEU A 257 4.68 -9.13 -20.47
CA LEU A 257 5.08 -7.90 -19.79
C LEU A 257 5.74 -6.93 -20.75
N ILE A 258 6.71 -7.39 -21.53
CA ILE A 258 7.42 -6.57 -22.53
C ILE A 258 6.44 -5.95 -23.54
N ILE A 259 5.54 -6.76 -24.11
CA ILE A 259 4.53 -6.31 -25.07
C ILE A 259 3.65 -5.23 -24.45
N PHE A 260 3.14 -5.49 -23.24
CA PHE A 260 2.29 -4.56 -22.53
C PHE A 260 2.98 -3.22 -22.27
N LEU A 261 4.22 -3.25 -21.78
CA LEU A 261 5.00 -2.05 -21.49
C LEU A 261 5.28 -1.25 -22.76
N LEU A 262 5.70 -1.90 -23.85
CA LEU A 262 6.00 -1.23 -25.11
C LEU A 262 4.77 -0.52 -25.73
N ARG A 263 3.58 -1.13 -25.59
CA ARG A 263 2.33 -0.56 -26.11
C ARG A 263 1.86 0.66 -25.31
N ASN A 264 2.07 0.67 -23.99
CA ASN A 264 1.43 1.65 -23.09
C ASN A 264 2.39 2.72 -22.56
N ARG A 265 3.71 2.50 -22.50
CA ARG A 265 4.71 3.35 -21.81
C ARG A 265 4.76 4.82 -22.22
N LYS A 266 4.35 5.17 -23.43
CA LYS A 266 4.41 6.55 -23.94
C LYS A 266 3.16 7.37 -23.59
N ARG A 267 2.07 6.72 -23.15
CA ARG A 267 0.76 7.35 -22.96
C ARG A 267 0.20 7.20 -21.57
N SER A 268 0.77 6.30 -20.76
CA SER A 268 0.20 5.90 -19.48
C SER A 268 1.24 5.85 -18.37
N LYS A 269 0.82 6.17 -17.16
CA LYS A 269 1.52 5.82 -15.93
C LYS A 269 1.17 4.39 -15.54
N ILE A 270 2.16 3.52 -15.53
CA ILE A 270 2.00 2.09 -15.30
C ILE A 270 2.71 1.72 -13.99
N MET A 271 1.97 1.10 -13.08
CA MET A 271 2.51 0.50 -11.86
C MET A 271 2.48 -1.02 -11.98
N VAL A 272 3.63 -1.67 -11.77
CA VAL A 272 3.76 -3.13 -11.87
C VAL A 272 4.14 -3.71 -10.53
N PHE A 273 3.34 -4.65 -10.04
CA PHE A 273 3.55 -5.34 -8.77
C PHE A 273 4.25 -6.68 -8.96
N PHE A 274 5.28 -6.89 -8.14
CA PHE A 274 5.99 -8.15 -7.96
C PHE A 274 5.94 -8.56 -6.49
N ASN A 275 5.97 -9.85 -6.20
CA ASN A 275 5.93 -10.33 -4.81
C ASN A 275 7.28 -10.18 -4.10
N THR A 276 8.39 -10.24 -4.81
CA THR A 276 9.73 -10.17 -4.19
C THR A 276 10.53 -8.94 -4.63
N LYS A 277 11.34 -8.41 -3.69
CA LYS A 277 12.26 -7.30 -4.00
C LYS A 277 13.29 -7.68 -5.07
N LEU A 278 13.73 -8.93 -5.08
CA LEU A 278 14.72 -9.40 -6.06
C LEU A 278 14.12 -9.50 -7.46
N SER A 279 12.82 -9.85 -7.58
CA SER A 279 12.10 -9.77 -8.84
C SER A 279 11.99 -8.34 -9.36
N VAL A 280 11.70 -7.36 -8.49
CA VAL A 280 11.71 -5.93 -8.87
C VAL A 280 13.08 -5.51 -9.40
N ILE A 281 14.15 -5.81 -8.67
CA ILE A 281 15.53 -5.43 -9.02
C ILE A 281 15.94 -6.06 -10.35
N PHE A 282 15.69 -7.35 -10.54
CA PHE A 282 16.04 -8.05 -11.77
C PHE A 282 15.28 -7.49 -12.96
N HIS A 283 13.95 -7.46 -12.91
CA HIS A 283 13.14 -7.01 -14.05
C HIS A 283 13.43 -5.55 -14.40
N GLN A 284 13.66 -4.68 -13.41
CA GLN A 284 14.06 -3.30 -13.66
C GLN A 284 15.39 -3.23 -14.42
N LYS A 285 16.44 -3.88 -13.91
CA LYS A 285 17.77 -3.86 -14.53
C LYS A 285 17.75 -4.48 -15.91
N PHE A 286 17.09 -5.64 -16.05
CA PHE A 286 16.97 -6.36 -17.30
C PHE A 286 16.25 -5.52 -18.37
N LEU A 287 15.05 -5.03 -18.07
CA LEU A 287 14.24 -4.30 -19.04
C LEU A 287 14.81 -2.92 -19.37
N ASN A 288 15.44 -2.23 -18.40
CA ASN A 288 16.17 -0.98 -18.69
C ASN A 288 17.29 -1.21 -19.71
N SER A 289 18.04 -2.29 -19.54
CA SER A 289 19.17 -2.61 -20.42
C SER A 289 18.71 -3.18 -21.77
N TYR A 290 17.74 -4.11 -21.74
CA TYR A 290 17.25 -4.80 -22.94
C TYR A 290 16.41 -3.90 -23.85
N LEU A 291 15.49 -3.13 -23.28
CA LEU A 291 14.58 -2.26 -24.05
C LEU A 291 15.11 -0.82 -24.18
N LYS A 292 16.21 -0.48 -23.51
CA LYS A 292 16.76 0.89 -23.42
C LYS A 292 15.68 1.91 -23.00
N ILE A 293 14.91 1.58 -21.96
CA ILE A 293 13.88 2.42 -21.37
C ILE A 293 14.21 2.71 -19.93
N GLN A 294 13.66 3.79 -19.39
CA GLN A 294 13.79 4.10 -17.97
C GLN A 294 12.59 3.55 -17.22
N ILE A 295 12.82 2.56 -16.35
CA ILE A 295 11.85 2.04 -15.38
C ILE A 295 12.30 2.49 -14.01
N ARG A 296 11.43 3.18 -13.29
CA ARG A 296 11.66 3.51 -11.88
C ARG A 296 11.20 2.36 -11.01
N ALA A 297 11.76 2.23 -9.81
CA ALA A 297 11.36 1.20 -8.89
C ALA A 297 11.43 1.67 -7.44
N ILE A 298 10.71 0.94 -6.57
CA ILE A 298 10.81 1.06 -5.13
C ILE A 298 10.83 -0.35 -4.50
N HIS A 299 11.78 -0.59 -3.61
CA HIS A 299 11.94 -1.86 -2.90
C HIS A 299 12.65 -1.69 -1.56
N GLY A 300 12.63 -2.74 -0.72
CA GLY A 300 13.09 -2.68 0.67
C GLY A 300 14.55 -2.26 0.88
N ASP A 301 15.45 -2.55 -0.08
CA ASP A 301 16.89 -2.26 0.06
C ASP A 301 17.25 -0.80 -0.28
N MET A 302 16.30 0.00 -0.77
CA MET A 302 16.54 1.42 -1.05
C MET A 302 16.55 2.23 0.25
N SER A 303 17.47 3.20 0.33
CA SER A 303 17.41 4.22 1.38
C SER A 303 16.16 5.08 1.25
N GLN A 304 15.73 5.74 2.33
CA GLN A 304 14.55 6.60 2.31
C GLN A 304 14.67 7.70 1.24
N ASN A 305 15.82 8.35 1.14
CA ASN A 305 16.07 9.40 0.13
C ASN A 305 15.94 8.85 -1.31
N GLN A 306 16.42 7.64 -1.57
CA GLN A 306 16.29 7.00 -2.89
C GLN A 306 14.83 6.70 -3.23
N ARG A 307 14.05 6.23 -2.26
CA ARG A 307 12.61 5.97 -2.42
C ARG A 307 11.85 7.25 -2.74
N GLU A 308 12.07 8.31 -1.95
CA GLU A 308 11.44 9.62 -2.14
C GLU A 308 11.80 10.22 -3.50
N GLN A 309 13.07 10.15 -3.91
CA GLN A 309 13.50 10.65 -5.20
C GLN A 309 12.87 9.87 -6.36
N SER A 310 12.86 8.52 -6.29
CA SER A 310 12.23 7.67 -7.30
C SER A 310 10.74 7.97 -7.46
N LEU A 311 10.05 8.18 -6.33
CA LEU A 311 8.64 8.52 -6.31
C LEU A 311 8.37 9.93 -6.84
N LYS A 312 9.16 10.92 -6.42
CA LYS A 312 9.08 12.31 -6.87
C LYS A 312 9.24 12.41 -8.39
N ASP A 313 10.23 11.72 -8.92
CA ASP A 313 10.49 11.69 -10.35
C ASP A 313 9.33 11.04 -11.12
N PHE A 314 8.79 9.93 -10.61
CA PHE A 314 7.64 9.26 -11.23
C PHE A 314 6.36 10.12 -11.18
N LYS A 315 6.16 10.87 -10.09
CA LYS A 315 5.06 11.84 -9.98
C LYS A 315 5.16 12.94 -11.03
N ALA A 316 6.35 13.43 -11.28
CA ALA A 316 6.61 14.51 -12.25
C ALA A 316 6.44 14.08 -13.72
N ASP A 317 6.65 12.79 -14.01
CA ASP A 317 6.51 12.25 -15.37
C ASP A 317 5.02 12.24 -15.80
N LYS A 318 4.74 12.61 -17.07
CA LYS A 318 3.38 12.50 -17.62
C LYS A 318 3.00 11.06 -17.95
N ALA A 319 3.97 10.24 -18.31
CA ALA A 319 3.86 8.81 -18.59
C ALA A 319 5.14 8.13 -18.13
N GLY A 320 5.05 6.88 -17.64
CA GLY A 320 6.22 6.15 -17.15
C GLY A 320 5.87 4.81 -16.54
N ILE A 321 6.92 4.07 -16.15
CA ILE A 321 6.80 2.73 -15.59
C ILE A 321 7.43 2.73 -14.20
N PHE A 322 6.69 2.17 -13.23
CA PHE A 322 7.10 2.06 -11.84
C PHE A 322 6.93 0.62 -11.33
N PHE A 323 8.02 -0.01 -10.91
CA PHE A 323 8.04 -1.36 -10.37
C PHE A 323 8.09 -1.34 -8.85
N CYS A 324 7.30 -2.17 -8.18
CA CYS A 324 7.24 -2.20 -6.73
C CYS A 324 6.84 -3.57 -6.18
N THR A 325 7.03 -3.74 -4.88
CA THR A 325 6.38 -4.77 -4.06
C THR A 325 5.26 -4.15 -3.24
N ASP A 326 4.37 -4.99 -2.66
CA ASP A 326 3.29 -4.51 -1.80
C ASP A 326 3.79 -3.65 -0.64
N VAL A 327 4.79 -4.14 0.09
CA VAL A 327 5.37 -3.44 1.24
C VAL A 327 5.89 -2.05 0.85
N ALA A 328 6.54 -1.95 -0.31
CA ALA A 328 7.12 -0.70 -0.77
C ALA A 328 6.10 0.25 -1.40
N ALA A 329 4.98 -0.28 -1.92
CA ALA A 329 3.91 0.51 -2.54
C ALA A 329 2.83 0.97 -1.57
N ARG A 330 2.78 0.38 -0.37
CA ARG A 330 1.82 0.76 0.68
C ARG A 330 2.04 2.21 1.11
N GLY A 331 0.95 2.91 1.35
CA GLY A 331 0.99 4.31 1.77
C GLY A 331 1.46 5.31 0.70
N LEU A 332 1.84 4.86 -0.50
CA LEU A 332 2.23 5.79 -1.55
C LEU A 332 1.01 6.52 -2.12
N ASP A 333 1.04 7.85 -2.03
CA ASP A 333 0.14 8.69 -2.81
C ASP A 333 0.76 8.92 -4.18
N ILE A 334 0.32 8.14 -5.16
CA ILE A 334 0.70 8.34 -6.56
C ILE A 334 -0.58 8.72 -7.30
N PRO A 335 -0.73 10.00 -7.67
CA PRO A 335 -1.90 10.44 -8.40
C PRO A 335 -1.86 9.92 -9.85
N SER A 336 -3.02 9.69 -10.42
CA SER A 336 -3.19 9.42 -11.86
C SER A 336 -2.43 8.19 -12.38
N ILE A 337 -2.54 7.04 -11.69
CA ILE A 337 -2.10 5.74 -12.24
C ILE A 337 -3.15 5.24 -13.23
N ASP A 338 -2.77 5.12 -14.50
CA ASP A 338 -3.65 4.65 -15.56
C ASP A 338 -3.78 3.13 -15.56
N TRP A 339 -2.67 2.43 -15.26
CA TRP A 339 -2.60 0.97 -15.24
C TRP A 339 -1.93 0.43 -13.99
N VAL A 340 -2.61 -0.47 -13.30
CA VAL A 340 -2.03 -1.39 -12.32
C VAL A 340 -1.88 -2.76 -12.96
N LEU A 341 -0.65 -3.21 -13.16
CA LEU A 341 -0.33 -4.56 -13.62
C LEU A 341 0.15 -5.39 -12.44
N GLN A 342 -0.50 -6.50 -12.16
CA GLN A 342 -0.05 -7.48 -11.18
C GLN A 342 0.66 -8.60 -11.92
N TYR A 343 1.99 -8.49 -12.01
CA TYR A 343 2.84 -9.49 -12.67
C TYR A 343 2.88 -10.78 -11.88
N ASP A 344 2.99 -10.67 -10.54
CA ASP A 344 2.79 -11.77 -9.62
C ASP A 344 1.45 -11.60 -8.90
N PRO A 345 0.65 -12.68 -8.75
CA PRO A 345 -0.59 -12.64 -7.99
C PRO A 345 -0.36 -12.17 -6.55
N PRO A 346 -1.30 -11.43 -5.95
CA PRO A 346 -1.17 -10.99 -4.56
C PRO A 346 -1.43 -12.13 -3.57
N SER A 347 -0.99 -11.96 -2.32
CA SER A 347 -1.10 -12.97 -1.26
C SER A 347 -2.54 -13.19 -0.78
N SER A 348 -3.45 -12.27 -1.08
CA SER A 348 -4.86 -12.34 -0.69
C SER A 348 -5.73 -11.46 -1.60
N GLU A 349 -7.06 -11.66 -1.53
CA GLU A 349 -8.04 -10.77 -2.16
C GLU A 349 -7.96 -9.33 -1.63
N LYS A 350 -7.59 -9.16 -0.36
CA LYS A 350 -7.37 -7.84 0.24
C LYS A 350 -6.17 -7.13 -0.39
N ASP A 351 -5.06 -7.85 -0.58
CA ASP A 351 -3.89 -7.28 -1.27
C ASP A 351 -4.23 -6.94 -2.71
N TYR A 352 -5.04 -7.77 -3.39
CA TYR A 352 -5.57 -7.43 -4.71
C TYR A 352 -6.26 -6.08 -4.70
N ILE A 353 -7.23 -5.86 -3.79
CA ILE A 353 -7.99 -4.60 -3.66
C ILE A 353 -7.05 -3.42 -3.40
N HIS A 354 -6.07 -3.58 -2.53
CA HIS A 354 -5.10 -2.52 -2.21
C HIS A 354 -4.16 -2.19 -3.37
N ARG A 355 -3.76 -3.19 -4.17
CA ARG A 355 -2.97 -2.96 -5.39
C ARG A 355 -3.78 -2.19 -6.42
N VAL A 356 -4.98 -2.64 -6.75
CA VAL A 356 -5.82 -1.99 -7.77
C VAL A 356 -6.33 -0.62 -7.31
N GLY A 357 -6.48 -0.41 -6.00
CA GLY A 357 -6.79 0.88 -5.39
C GLY A 357 -5.70 1.96 -5.54
N ARG A 358 -4.57 1.66 -6.24
CA ARG A 358 -3.60 2.67 -6.70
C ARG A 358 -4.08 3.39 -7.96
N SER A 359 -5.02 2.80 -8.70
CA SER A 359 -5.68 3.40 -9.86
C SER A 359 -7.10 3.85 -9.52
N ALA A 360 -7.75 4.57 -10.41
CA ALA A 360 -9.14 5.04 -10.26
C ALA A 360 -9.40 5.87 -8.99
N ARG A 361 -8.44 6.72 -8.59
CA ARG A 361 -8.57 7.60 -7.41
C ARG A 361 -9.34 8.87 -7.74
N ALA A 362 -10.05 9.40 -6.74
CA ALA A 362 -10.81 10.66 -6.85
C ALA A 362 -11.77 10.71 -8.05
N GLY A 363 -12.42 9.57 -8.37
CA GLY A 363 -13.40 9.49 -9.47
C GLY A 363 -12.79 9.37 -10.88
N ALA A 364 -11.46 9.32 -11.02
CA ALA A 364 -10.80 9.09 -12.30
C ALA A 364 -11.02 7.65 -12.81
N GLU A 365 -10.97 7.46 -14.13
CA GLU A 365 -10.94 6.12 -14.71
C GLU A 365 -9.59 5.45 -14.49
N GLY A 366 -9.60 4.13 -14.26
CA GLY A 366 -8.40 3.34 -14.07
C GLY A 366 -8.51 1.95 -14.68
N ASN A 367 -7.36 1.29 -14.83
CA ASN A 367 -7.30 -0.07 -15.37
C ASN A 367 -6.43 -0.95 -14.49
N ALA A 368 -6.87 -2.20 -14.30
CA ALA A 368 -6.09 -3.23 -13.62
C ALA A 368 -6.00 -4.49 -14.49
N LEU A 369 -4.81 -5.10 -14.51
CA LEU A 369 -4.55 -6.34 -15.22
C LEU A 369 -3.80 -7.32 -14.31
N LEU A 370 -4.39 -8.50 -14.09
CA LEU A 370 -3.82 -9.59 -13.31
C LEU A 370 -3.28 -10.68 -14.24
N PHE A 371 -2.03 -11.08 -14.05
CA PHE A 371 -1.45 -12.25 -14.67
C PHE A 371 -1.65 -13.48 -13.78
N LEU A 372 -2.13 -14.56 -14.37
CA LEU A 372 -2.27 -15.85 -13.69
C LEU A 372 -1.70 -16.97 -14.57
N ASN A 373 -1.01 -17.91 -13.97
CA ASN A 373 -0.70 -19.17 -14.63
C ASN A 373 -1.96 -20.07 -14.67
N GLU A 374 -1.98 -21.09 -15.50
CA GLU A 374 -3.12 -21.99 -15.65
C GLU A 374 -3.53 -22.64 -14.31
N ASN A 375 -2.57 -22.97 -13.47
CA ASN A 375 -2.78 -23.62 -12.17
C ASN A 375 -3.25 -22.64 -11.07
N GLU A 376 -3.22 -21.33 -11.30
CA GLU A 376 -3.56 -20.28 -10.33
C GLU A 376 -5.01 -19.78 -10.47
N THR A 377 -5.77 -20.34 -11.42
CA THR A 377 -7.14 -19.88 -11.74
C THR A 377 -8.14 -19.99 -10.58
N LYS A 378 -7.88 -20.86 -9.60
CA LYS A 378 -8.68 -20.92 -8.36
C LYS A 378 -8.70 -19.61 -7.58
N PHE A 379 -7.69 -18.77 -7.74
CA PHE A 379 -7.66 -17.45 -7.11
C PHE A 379 -8.79 -16.54 -7.61
N LEU A 380 -9.27 -16.77 -8.86
CA LEU A 380 -10.42 -16.05 -9.40
C LEU A 380 -11.71 -16.31 -8.60
N ASP A 381 -11.88 -17.53 -8.06
CA ASP A 381 -13.06 -17.87 -7.28
C ASP A 381 -13.14 -17.02 -6.00
N LEU A 382 -11.99 -16.74 -5.36
CA LEU A 382 -11.89 -15.87 -4.19
C LEU A 382 -12.21 -14.40 -4.56
N LEU A 383 -11.70 -13.93 -5.70
CA LEU A 383 -11.96 -12.57 -6.18
C LEU A 383 -13.44 -12.38 -6.56
N ILE A 384 -14.06 -13.39 -7.17
CA ILE A 384 -15.50 -13.38 -7.49
C ILE A 384 -16.34 -13.42 -6.21
N ALA A 385 -15.96 -14.24 -5.23
CA ALA A 385 -16.63 -14.29 -3.93
C ALA A 385 -16.56 -12.93 -3.19
N SER A 386 -15.48 -12.18 -3.38
CA SER A 386 -15.31 -10.80 -2.91
C SER A 386 -15.98 -9.75 -3.80
N LYS A 387 -16.88 -10.17 -4.72
CA LYS A 387 -17.66 -9.31 -5.64
C LYS A 387 -16.78 -8.38 -6.50
N ILE A 388 -15.59 -8.84 -6.90
CA ILE A 388 -14.69 -8.07 -7.77
C ILE A 388 -15.05 -8.36 -9.23
N PRO A 389 -15.43 -7.33 -10.03
CA PRO A 389 -15.79 -7.52 -11.43
C PRO A 389 -14.53 -7.72 -12.28
N LEU A 390 -14.30 -8.94 -12.77
CA LEU A 390 -13.14 -9.29 -13.57
C LEU A 390 -13.52 -9.72 -14.99
N LYS A 391 -12.85 -9.16 -15.99
CA LYS A 391 -13.01 -9.54 -17.40
C LYS A 391 -11.79 -10.34 -17.87
N LYS A 392 -12.02 -11.53 -18.45
CA LYS A 392 -10.94 -12.28 -19.09
C LYS A 392 -10.50 -11.60 -20.38
N LEU A 393 -9.21 -11.38 -20.54
CA LEU A 393 -8.62 -10.92 -21.80
C LEU A 393 -8.01 -12.11 -22.56
N PRO A 394 -8.12 -12.12 -23.92
CA PRO A 394 -7.44 -13.11 -24.73
C PRO A 394 -5.93 -12.87 -24.71
N LEU A 395 -5.15 -13.95 -24.81
CA LEU A 395 -3.72 -13.84 -25.08
C LEU A 395 -3.49 -13.18 -26.45
N PRO A 396 -2.49 -12.29 -26.58
CA PRO A 396 -2.05 -11.79 -27.89
C PRO A 396 -1.67 -12.98 -28.79
N SER A 397 -1.93 -12.83 -30.10
CA SER A 397 -1.60 -13.88 -31.08
C SER A 397 -0.09 -14.18 -31.08
N GLU A 398 0.29 -15.44 -31.33
CA GLU A 398 1.69 -15.89 -31.33
C GLU A 398 2.56 -15.21 -32.41
N LYS A 399 1.96 -14.61 -33.43
CA LYS A 399 2.67 -13.86 -34.49
C LYS A 399 3.38 -12.61 -34.00
N ASP A 400 3.02 -12.12 -32.79
CA ASP A 400 3.68 -10.98 -32.20
C ASP A 400 4.87 -11.45 -31.37
N LEU A 401 6.06 -11.50 -31.97
CA LEU A 401 7.36 -11.51 -31.32
C LEU A 401 7.96 -12.88 -30.95
N GLY A 402 8.78 -13.43 -31.82
CA GLY A 402 9.82 -14.42 -31.46
C GLY A 402 10.99 -13.76 -30.69
N ILE A 403 10.69 -13.15 -29.52
CA ILE A 403 11.70 -12.44 -28.71
C ILE A 403 12.37 -13.35 -27.66
N GLU A 404 11.84 -14.55 -27.43
CA GLU A 404 12.33 -15.46 -26.37
C GLU A 404 13.83 -15.72 -26.55
N LYS A 405 14.25 -16.15 -27.75
CA LYS A 405 15.67 -16.38 -28.04
C LYS A 405 16.52 -15.11 -27.85
N SER A 406 16.00 -13.96 -28.23
CA SER A 406 16.70 -12.67 -28.01
C SER A 406 16.87 -12.34 -26.52
N ILE A 407 15.87 -12.68 -25.69
CA ILE A 407 15.92 -12.54 -24.23
C ILE A 407 16.99 -13.46 -23.63
N GLU A 408 16.98 -14.73 -24.04
CA GLU A 408 17.94 -15.73 -23.59
C GLU A 408 19.38 -15.33 -23.97
N ASP A 409 19.60 -14.99 -25.24
CA ASP A 409 20.90 -14.53 -25.72
C ASP A 409 21.42 -13.26 -25.01
N PHE A 410 20.49 -12.34 -24.71
CA PHE A 410 20.83 -11.11 -24.00
C PHE A 410 21.22 -11.41 -22.54
N LEU A 411 20.46 -12.25 -21.86
CA LEU A 411 20.78 -12.65 -20.49
C LEU A 411 22.10 -13.40 -20.43
N PHE A 412 22.34 -14.34 -21.34
CA PHE A 412 23.56 -15.13 -21.40
C PHE A 412 24.82 -14.25 -21.57
N LYS A 413 24.75 -13.20 -22.39
CA LYS A 413 25.84 -12.25 -22.62
C LYS A 413 26.12 -11.34 -21.42
N ASN A 414 25.21 -11.25 -20.46
CA ASN A 414 25.32 -10.31 -19.34
C ASN A 414 25.40 -11.03 -17.98
N ARG A 415 26.61 -11.40 -17.57
CA ARG A 415 26.87 -12.17 -16.33
C ARG A 415 26.22 -11.58 -15.08
N SER A 416 26.25 -10.25 -14.91
CA SER A 416 25.65 -9.60 -13.74
C SER A 416 24.11 -9.71 -13.72
N LEU A 417 23.48 -9.62 -14.90
CA LEU A 417 22.04 -9.84 -15.03
C LEU A 417 21.67 -11.31 -14.81
N MET A 418 22.50 -12.25 -15.26
CA MET A 418 22.29 -13.68 -15.04
C MET A 418 22.33 -14.05 -13.55
N VAL A 419 23.26 -13.47 -12.77
CA VAL A 419 23.27 -13.63 -11.31
C VAL A 419 22.00 -13.05 -10.68
N SER A 420 21.63 -11.83 -11.06
CA SER A 420 20.41 -11.19 -10.56
C SER A 420 19.15 -11.97 -10.92
N ALA A 421 19.08 -12.56 -12.14
CA ALA A 421 17.99 -13.43 -12.56
C ALA A 421 17.90 -14.70 -11.69
N LYS A 422 19.04 -15.32 -11.38
CA LYS A 422 19.12 -16.52 -10.53
C LYS A 422 18.62 -16.23 -9.13
N ASP A 423 19.07 -15.11 -8.53
CA ASP A 423 18.64 -14.69 -7.19
C ASP A 423 17.13 -14.36 -7.17
N ALA A 424 16.63 -13.71 -8.22
CA ALA A 424 15.22 -13.37 -8.34
C ALA A 424 14.34 -14.61 -8.53
N LEU A 425 14.76 -15.56 -9.38
CA LEU A 425 14.06 -16.84 -9.54
C LEU A 425 14.00 -17.63 -8.24
N ARG A 426 15.13 -17.69 -7.51
CA ARG A 426 15.17 -18.32 -6.19
C ARG A 426 14.18 -17.69 -5.23
N ALA A 427 14.20 -16.37 -5.12
CA ALA A 427 13.28 -15.63 -4.23
C ALA A 427 11.80 -15.83 -4.61
N TYR A 428 11.50 -15.86 -5.91
CA TYR A 428 10.17 -16.13 -6.42
C TYR A 428 9.67 -17.52 -6.00
N LEU A 429 10.50 -18.56 -6.17
CA LEU A 429 10.12 -19.94 -5.81
C LEU A 429 9.94 -20.10 -4.29
N MET A 430 10.78 -19.48 -3.48
CA MET A 430 10.64 -19.49 -2.01
C MET A 430 9.38 -18.76 -1.54
N GLU A 431 9.06 -17.63 -2.14
CA GLU A 431 7.83 -16.88 -1.84
C GLU A 431 6.60 -17.68 -2.26
N TYR A 432 6.63 -18.29 -3.46
CA TYR A 432 5.55 -19.11 -3.96
C TYR A 432 5.29 -20.36 -3.08
N GLU A 433 6.32 -20.98 -2.53
CA GLU A 433 6.23 -22.10 -1.58
C GLU A 433 5.60 -21.66 -0.26
N SER A 434 5.95 -20.48 0.23
CA SER A 434 5.43 -19.91 1.48
C SER A 434 4.10 -19.18 1.33
N HIS A 435 3.51 -19.20 0.14
CA HIS A 435 2.26 -18.49 -0.13
C HIS A 435 1.10 -18.99 0.76
N PRO A 436 0.33 -18.10 1.46
CA PRO A 436 -0.68 -18.52 2.42
C PRO A 436 -1.86 -19.27 1.79
N LEU A 437 -2.16 -19.04 0.51
CA LEU A 437 -3.25 -19.69 -0.24
C LEU A 437 -2.75 -20.93 -1.00
N HIS A 438 -2.30 -21.96 -0.29
CA HIS A 438 -1.75 -23.18 -0.88
C HIS A 438 -2.69 -23.91 -1.84
N ASP A 439 -4.01 -23.77 -1.67
CA ASP A 439 -5.01 -24.36 -2.57
C ASP A 439 -5.02 -23.70 -3.96
N CYS A 440 -4.65 -22.42 -4.02
CA CYS A 440 -4.56 -21.63 -5.25
C CYS A 440 -3.15 -21.64 -5.83
N PHE A 441 -2.13 -21.59 -4.97
CA PHE A 441 -0.72 -21.44 -5.31
C PHE A 441 0.08 -22.64 -4.76
N ASN A 442 0.05 -23.75 -5.49
CA ASN A 442 0.71 -25.00 -5.09
C ASN A 442 2.01 -25.17 -5.87
N ILE A 443 3.16 -25.13 -5.17
CA ILE A 443 4.48 -25.25 -5.77
C ILE A 443 4.68 -26.59 -6.53
N GLU A 444 4.02 -27.67 -6.11
CA GLU A 444 4.10 -28.98 -6.78
C GLU A 444 3.44 -28.98 -8.17
N LYS A 445 2.50 -28.05 -8.40
CA LYS A 445 1.78 -27.90 -9.67
C LYS A 445 2.37 -26.80 -10.54
N LEU A 446 3.32 -26.03 -10.02
CA LEU A 446 3.94 -24.95 -10.75
C LEU A 446 4.82 -25.48 -11.87
N ASP A 447 4.69 -24.92 -13.07
CA ASP A 447 5.63 -25.15 -14.18
C ASP A 447 6.93 -24.39 -13.92
N ILE A 448 7.81 -24.99 -13.11
CA ILE A 448 9.10 -24.40 -12.70
C ILE A 448 9.99 -24.12 -13.90
N ILE A 449 9.95 -25.00 -14.93
CA ILE A 449 10.75 -24.82 -16.15
C ILE A 449 10.25 -23.59 -16.93
N GLY A 450 8.93 -23.46 -17.09
CA GLY A 450 8.33 -22.29 -17.71
C GLY A 450 8.59 -21.01 -16.91
N ILE A 451 8.52 -21.08 -15.57
CA ILE A 451 8.89 -19.95 -14.72
C ILE A 451 10.37 -19.57 -14.92
N SER A 452 11.31 -20.51 -14.99
CA SER A 452 12.72 -20.19 -15.23
C SER A 452 12.93 -19.46 -16.56
N LYS A 453 12.18 -19.83 -17.60
CA LYS A 453 12.16 -19.13 -18.89
C LYS A 453 11.61 -17.72 -18.79
N SER A 454 10.64 -17.47 -17.88
CA SER A 454 10.14 -16.13 -17.61
C SER A 454 11.15 -15.19 -16.91
N PHE A 455 12.26 -15.75 -16.40
CA PHE A 455 13.42 -15.00 -15.95
C PHE A 455 14.56 -14.94 -17.00
N GLY A 456 14.29 -15.40 -18.22
CA GLY A 456 15.20 -15.35 -19.36
C GLY A 456 16.19 -16.50 -19.48
N PHE A 457 16.02 -17.59 -18.71
CA PHE A 457 16.87 -18.77 -18.81
C PHE A 457 16.39 -19.70 -19.93
N ALA A 458 17.31 -20.16 -20.78
CA ALA A 458 17.02 -21.20 -21.78
C ALA A 458 16.79 -22.56 -21.10
N GLU A 459 17.58 -22.86 -20.07
CA GLU A 459 17.48 -24.07 -19.25
C GLU A 459 17.43 -23.69 -17.76
N MET A 460 16.84 -24.57 -16.94
CA MET A 460 16.74 -24.35 -15.50
C MET A 460 18.15 -24.19 -14.87
N PRO A 461 18.48 -23.06 -14.24
CA PRO A 461 19.77 -22.88 -13.59
C PRO A 461 19.87 -23.75 -12.33
N ALA A 462 21.08 -24.16 -11.96
CA ALA A 462 21.30 -24.81 -10.67
C ALA A 462 21.00 -23.81 -9.55
N LEU A 463 19.97 -24.10 -8.75
CA LEU A 463 19.55 -23.30 -7.59
C LEU A 463 19.90 -24.08 -6.32
N ASP A 464 20.50 -23.38 -5.35
CA ASP A 464 20.68 -23.92 -4.01
C ASP A 464 19.41 -23.65 -3.19
N ILE A 465 18.38 -24.48 -3.41
CA ILE A 465 17.09 -24.39 -2.73
C ILE A 465 16.73 -25.77 -2.21
N ARG A 466 16.43 -25.86 -0.92
CA ARG A 466 15.84 -27.05 -0.28
C ARG A 466 14.31 -27.11 -0.46
N VAL A 467 13.82 -26.74 -1.63
CA VAL A 467 12.36 -26.74 -1.93
C VAL A 467 11.78 -28.15 -2.07
N PHE A 468 12.60 -29.21 -2.04
CA PHE A 468 12.18 -30.59 -2.38
C PHE A 468 12.60 -31.65 -1.34
N GLU A 469 12.60 -31.36 -0.05
CA GLU A 469 12.82 -32.37 1.00
C GLU A 469 11.60 -33.28 1.23
N GLY A 470 10.88 -33.64 0.18
CA GLY A 470 9.77 -34.56 0.21
C GLY A 470 9.71 -35.43 -1.05
N LYS A 471 10.46 -36.53 -1.10
CA LYS A 471 10.30 -37.70 -1.99
C LYS A 471 10.83 -37.67 -3.42
N LYS A 472 11.54 -36.70 -3.97
CA LYS A 472 12.06 -36.76 -5.37
C LYS A 472 13.48 -36.21 -5.59
N GLU A 473 14.30 -35.99 -4.55
CA GLU A 473 15.70 -35.56 -4.74
C GLU A 473 16.56 -36.56 -5.51
N GLU A 474 16.28 -37.85 -5.40
CA GLU A 474 17.10 -38.87 -6.06
C GLU A 474 16.96 -38.89 -7.59
N ASN A 475 15.84 -38.45 -8.14
CA ASN A 475 15.60 -38.59 -9.59
C ASN A 475 16.11 -37.42 -10.44
N TRP A 476 16.34 -36.25 -9.87
CA TRP A 476 16.74 -35.04 -10.61
C TRP A 476 18.26 -34.92 -10.73
N ILE A 477 18.96 -35.06 -9.62
CA ILE A 477 20.44 -35.01 -9.57
C ILE A 477 21.03 -36.20 -10.29
N GLN A 478 20.40 -37.39 -10.20
CA GLN A 478 20.84 -38.58 -10.92
C GLN A 478 20.60 -38.50 -12.43
N LYS A 479 19.54 -37.89 -12.90
CA LYS A 479 19.30 -37.68 -14.36
C LYS A 479 20.28 -36.67 -14.97
N GLU A 480 20.70 -35.65 -14.24
CA GLU A 480 21.68 -34.67 -14.73
C GLU A 480 23.10 -35.25 -14.71
N LYS A 481 23.49 -36.01 -13.67
CA LYS A 481 24.78 -36.73 -13.63
C LYS A 481 24.86 -37.81 -14.72
N ALA A 482 23.76 -38.47 -15.05
CA ALA A 482 23.71 -39.51 -16.11
C ALA A 482 23.79 -38.88 -17.52
N LYS A 483 23.36 -37.62 -17.73
CA LYS A 483 23.52 -36.92 -19.01
C LYS A 483 24.93 -36.38 -19.21
N ASN A 484 25.62 -35.99 -18.13
CA ASN A 484 26.99 -35.46 -18.21
C ASN A 484 28.07 -36.54 -18.28
N HIS A 485 27.72 -37.81 -18.06
CA HIS A 485 28.63 -38.98 -18.26
C HIS A 485 28.48 -39.62 -19.62
N LYS A 486 27.64 -39.13 -20.53
CA LYS A 486 27.45 -39.62 -21.91
C LYS A 486 27.86 -38.61 -22.98
N LYS A 487 28.67 -37.61 -22.61
CA LYS A 487 29.37 -36.75 -23.58
C LYS A 487 30.86 -36.84 -23.46
#